data_bd7b6ec56bb738bf689c600af2bf8190
#
_entry.id   bd7b6ec56bb738bf689c600af2bf8190
#
_cell.length_a   1.000
_cell.length_b   1.000
_cell.length_c   1.000
_cell.angle_alpha   90.00
_cell.angle_beta   90.00
_cell.angle_gamma   90.00
#
_symmetry.space_group_name_H-M   'P 1'
#
loop_
_entity.id
_entity.type
_entity.pdbx_description
1 polymer ?
#
loop_
_entity_poly.entity_id
_entity_poly.type
_entity_poly.pdbx_seq_one_letter_code
_entity_poly.pdbx_strand_id
1 'polypeptide(L)'
;NELIYKNGNIEVMEMPLTKIAAENFTVFEDIKIPFCEGLNVLVGENGVGKTHIMKLAYAACQASKHDVSFSQKTTMLFRPDQSGIGRLVNRGKSGSNKAMVSVESDTAKIGMTFSTKTRKWDAEINSEEKWEKQMSDLTSVFIPAKEILSNAWNLDAAVKMGNVEFDDTYLDIIAAAKIDISRGVDSTVRKKYLDILQKISNGKVTLHEDRFYLKPGT
;
A
#
# COMPACT_ATOMS: atom_id res chain seq x y z
N ASN A 1 4.97 10.66 7.73
CA ASN A 1 5.97 10.72 8.80
C ASN A 1 5.43 9.99 10.01
N GLU A 2 5.94 8.80 10.29
CA GLU A 2 5.70 8.15 11.55
C GLU A 2 6.54 8.87 12.61
N LEU A 3 5.88 9.39 13.64
CA LEU A 3 6.58 10.01 14.77
C LEU A 3 7.08 8.89 15.68
N ILE A 4 8.35 8.53 15.57
CA ILE A 4 8.98 7.60 16.51
C ILE A 4 9.50 8.40 17.70
N TYR A 5 9.09 7.99 18.90
CA TYR A 5 9.62 8.53 20.14
C TYR A 5 10.87 7.74 20.52
N LYS A 6 12.05 8.27 20.19
CA LYS A 6 13.35 7.75 20.65
C LYS A 6 14.02 8.75 21.57
N ASN A 7 14.44 8.32 22.74
CA ASN A 7 15.23 9.09 23.70
C ASN A 7 14.64 10.47 24.11
N GLY A 8 13.30 10.57 24.20
CA GLY A 8 12.65 11.81 24.62
C GLY A 8 12.41 12.84 23.53
N ASN A 9 12.82 12.58 22.29
CA ASN A 9 12.62 13.43 21.13
C ASN A 9 11.66 12.78 20.12
N ILE A 10 10.87 13.59 19.44
CA ILE A 10 10.05 13.18 18.30
C ILE A 10 10.97 13.17 17.09
N GLU A 11 11.41 11.99 16.66
CA GLU A 11 12.06 11.83 15.36
C GLU A 11 10.96 11.69 14.31
N VAL A 12 10.96 12.62 13.37
CA VAL A 12 10.12 12.52 12.17
C VAL A 12 10.79 11.48 11.27
N MET A 13 10.16 10.32 11.07
CA MET A 13 10.65 9.40 10.06
C MET A 13 10.58 10.09 8.70
N GLU A 14 11.71 10.23 8.07
CA GLU A 14 11.83 10.64 6.68
C GLU A 14 11.03 9.66 5.81
N MET A 15 10.41 10.19 4.74
CA MET A 15 9.73 9.31 3.79
C MET A 15 10.77 8.34 3.22
N PRO A 16 10.60 7.04 3.48
CA PRO A 16 11.65 6.08 3.10
C PRO A 16 11.75 5.89 1.59
N LEU A 17 10.74 6.31 0.83
CA LEU A 17 10.72 6.20 -0.63
C LEU A 17 11.14 7.52 -1.27
N THR A 18 12.13 7.45 -2.14
CA THR A 18 12.68 8.62 -2.86
C THR A 18 12.23 8.69 -4.30
N LYS A 19 11.89 7.55 -4.91
CA LYS A 19 11.49 7.54 -6.33
C LYS A 19 10.72 6.28 -6.72
N ILE A 20 9.77 6.45 -7.64
CA ILE A 20 9.17 5.36 -8.40
C ILE A 20 9.45 5.59 -9.88
N ALA A 21 9.84 4.53 -10.59
CA ALA A 21 9.93 4.52 -12.03
C ALA A 21 9.15 3.33 -12.59
N ALA A 22 8.44 3.55 -13.69
CA ALA A 22 7.71 2.51 -14.37
C ALA A 22 7.80 2.73 -15.89
N GLU A 23 8.17 1.69 -16.62
CA GLU A 23 8.26 1.65 -18.07
C GLU A 23 7.34 0.56 -18.62
N ASN A 24 6.53 0.88 -19.60
CA ASN A 24 5.55 0.00 -20.22
C ASN A 24 4.62 -0.70 -19.20
N PHE A 25 4.22 0.02 -18.17
CA PHE A 25 3.38 -0.53 -17.09
C PHE A 25 2.02 0.14 -17.06
N THR A 26 0.95 -0.63 -17.19
CA THR A 26 -0.45 -0.18 -17.19
C THR A 26 -0.70 0.97 -18.17
N VAL A 27 -0.91 2.19 -17.68
CA VAL A 27 -1.13 3.40 -18.49
C VAL A 27 0.17 4.12 -18.83
N PHE A 28 1.30 3.74 -18.25
CA PHE A 28 2.56 4.43 -18.39
C PHE A 28 3.40 3.83 -19.52
N GLU A 29 3.87 4.66 -20.42
CA GLU A 29 4.94 4.32 -21.38
C GLU A 29 6.30 4.44 -20.69
N ASP A 30 6.60 5.59 -20.09
CA ASP A 30 7.76 5.84 -19.23
C ASP A 30 7.39 6.94 -18.23
N ILE A 31 7.56 6.66 -16.94
CA ILE A 31 7.32 7.62 -15.87
C ILE A 31 8.38 7.49 -14.78
N LYS A 32 8.81 8.63 -14.24
CA LYS A 32 9.71 8.74 -13.10
C LYS A 32 9.18 9.81 -12.18
N ILE A 33 8.81 9.40 -10.97
CA ILE A 33 8.23 10.29 -9.96
C ILE A 33 9.18 10.32 -8.76
N PRO A 34 9.83 11.46 -8.51
CA PRO A 34 10.55 11.67 -7.26
C PRO A 34 9.55 11.95 -6.13
N PHE A 35 9.89 11.51 -4.92
CA PHE A 35 9.19 11.86 -3.70
C PHE A 35 10.06 12.79 -2.86
N CYS A 36 9.41 13.72 -2.17
CA CYS A 36 10.04 14.54 -1.14
C CYS A 36 9.61 14.04 0.24
N GLU A 37 10.33 14.47 1.25
CA GLU A 37 9.92 14.27 2.64
C GLU A 37 8.55 14.89 2.91
N GLY A 38 7.77 14.24 3.77
CA GLY A 38 6.45 14.71 4.18
C GLY A 38 5.35 14.45 3.14
N LEU A 39 4.55 15.44 2.83
CA LEU A 39 3.36 15.32 2.01
C LEU A 39 3.69 15.36 0.51
N ASN A 40 3.34 14.30 -0.21
CA ASN A 40 3.40 14.23 -1.66
C ASN A 40 1.96 14.18 -2.23
N VAL A 41 1.62 15.08 -3.13
CA VAL A 41 0.28 15.20 -3.72
C VAL A 41 0.32 14.88 -5.21
N LEU A 42 -0.40 13.85 -5.63
CA LEU A 42 -0.55 13.47 -7.04
C LEU A 42 -1.82 14.10 -7.61
N VAL A 43 -1.67 15.00 -8.57
CA VAL A 43 -2.76 15.71 -9.23
C VAL A 43 -2.81 15.34 -10.72
N GLY A 44 -4.00 15.27 -11.28
CA GLY A 44 -4.20 14.97 -12.71
C GLY A 44 -5.62 14.46 -12.98
N GLU A 45 -5.94 14.30 -14.25
CA GLU A 45 -7.23 13.78 -14.71
C GLU A 45 -7.50 12.33 -14.28
N ASN A 46 -8.75 11.88 -14.41
CA ASN A 46 -9.08 10.48 -14.14
C ASN A 46 -8.44 9.57 -15.20
N GLY A 47 -7.96 8.39 -14.76
CA GLY A 47 -7.35 7.41 -15.66
C GLY A 47 -5.87 7.61 -15.94
N VAL A 48 -5.22 8.72 -15.53
CA VAL A 48 -3.78 8.96 -15.78
C VAL A 48 -2.83 8.13 -14.91
N GLY A 49 -3.35 7.29 -14.00
CA GLY A 49 -2.53 6.35 -13.24
C GLY A 49 -2.11 6.80 -11.83
N LYS A 50 -2.70 7.88 -11.24
CA LYS A 50 -2.38 8.32 -9.86
C LYS A 50 -2.43 7.17 -8.84
N THR A 51 -3.53 6.42 -8.86
CA THR A 51 -3.72 5.26 -7.97
C THR A 51 -2.71 4.14 -8.26
N HIS A 52 -2.27 3.99 -9.51
CA HIS A 52 -1.25 3.00 -9.87
C HIS A 52 0.09 3.31 -9.20
N ILE A 53 0.49 4.59 -9.16
CA ILE A 53 1.71 5.00 -8.45
C ILE A 53 1.59 4.72 -6.95
N MET A 54 0.48 5.08 -6.33
CA MET A 54 0.25 4.79 -4.91
C MET A 54 0.26 3.29 -4.60
N LYS A 55 -0.36 2.47 -5.46
CA LYS A 55 -0.36 1.01 -5.32
C LYS A 55 1.05 0.41 -5.50
N LEU A 56 1.87 0.94 -6.42
CA LEU A 56 3.27 0.50 -6.56
C LEU A 56 4.11 0.85 -5.34
N ALA A 57 3.97 2.08 -4.79
CA ALA A 57 4.60 2.48 -3.55
C ALA A 57 4.22 1.52 -2.42
N TYR A 58 2.93 1.27 -2.25
CA TYR A 58 2.41 0.38 -1.22
C TYR A 58 2.88 -1.07 -1.41
N ALA A 59 2.87 -1.60 -2.64
CA ALA A 59 3.35 -2.94 -2.92
C ALA A 59 4.82 -3.12 -2.53
N ALA A 60 5.68 -2.14 -2.84
CA ALA A 60 7.08 -2.17 -2.45
C ALA A 60 7.26 -2.13 -0.92
N CYS A 61 6.48 -1.30 -0.22
CA CYS A 61 6.49 -1.26 1.24
C CYS A 61 6.06 -2.61 1.86
N GLN A 62 5.04 -3.25 1.31
CA GLN A 62 4.59 -4.56 1.79
C GLN A 62 5.59 -5.67 1.50
N ALA A 63 6.30 -5.62 0.36
CA ALA A 63 7.35 -6.56 0.02
C ALA A 63 8.55 -6.55 1.00
N SER A 64 8.67 -5.54 1.86
CA SER A 64 9.70 -5.53 2.92
C SER A 64 9.40 -6.47 4.10
N LYS A 65 8.21 -7.07 4.15
CA LYS A 65 7.74 -7.86 5.31
C LYS A 65 7.96 -9.38 5.19
N HIS A 66 8.66 -9.87 4.17
CA HIS A 66 8.90 -11.29 3.88
C HIS A 66 7.66 -12.15 3.55
N ASP A 67 6.46 -11.65 3.82
CA ASP A 67 5.22 -12.42 3.67
C ASP A 67 4.76 -12.52 2.22
N VAL A 68 5.18 -11.56 1.39
CA VAL A 68 4.72 -11.42 0.01
C VAL A 68 5.78 -10.75 -0.85
N SER A 69 6.09 -11.29 -2.03
CA SER A 69 7.03 -10.66 -2.96
C SER A 69 6.43 -9.40 -3.61
N PHE A 70 7.31 -8.54 -4.13
CA PHE A 70 6.89 -7.29 -4.80
C PHE A 70 5.94 -7.56 -5.98
N SER A 71 6.23 -8.57 -6.79
CA SER A 71 5.38 -8.95 -7.92
C SER A 71 4.05 -9.56 -7.49
N GLN A 72 4.06 -10.39 -6.44
CA GLN A 72 2.86 -10.99 -5.88
C GLN A 72 1.93 -9.91 -5.31
N LYS A 73 2.45 -9.01 -4.46
CA LYS A 73 1.64 -7.91 -3.91
C LYS A 73 1.10 -7.00 -5.02
N THR A 74 1.92 -6.67 -6.01
CA THR A 74 1.46 -5.92 -7.19
C THR A 74 0.29 -6.62 -7.88
N THR A 75 0.39 -7.92 -8.10
CA THR A 75 -0.70 -8.69 -8.74
C THR A 75 -1.98 -8.66 -7.92
N MET A 76 -1.90 -8.79 -6.59
CA MET A 76 -3.04 -8.72 -5.68
C MET A 76 -3.71 -7.33 -5.69
N LEU A 77 -2.91 -6.26 -5.74
CA LEU A 77 -3.41 -4.88 -5.75
C LEU A 77 -4.04 -4.47 -7.08
N PHE A 78 -3.48 -4.92 -8.20
CA PHE A 78 -3.96 -4.54 -9.53
C PHE A 78 -5.02 -5.50 -10.09
N ARG A 79 -5.09 -6.72 -9.57
CA ARG A 79 -6.04 -7.79 -9.97
C ARG A 79 -6.17 -7.94 -11.49
N PRO A 80 -5.05 -8.16 -12.20
CA PRO A 80 -5.11 -8.39 -13.62
C PRO A 80 -5.92 -9.65 -13.95
N ASP A 81 -6.53 -9.67 -15.13
CA ASP A 81 -7.27 -10.85 -15.61
C ASP A 81 -6.43 -12.12 -15.47
N GLN A 82 -7.07 -13.21 -15.00
CA GLN A 82 -6.44 -14.50 -14.70
C GLN A 82 -5.25 -14.40 -13.71
N SER A 83 -5.20 -13.37 -12.88
CA SER A 83 -4.11 -13.10 -11.95
C SER A 83 -2.72 -13.10 -12.60
N GLY A 84 -2.64 -12.78 -13.89
CA GLY A 84 -1.40 -12.77 -14.65
C GLY A 84 -0.75 -11.40 -14.72
N ILE A 85 0.40 -11.18 -14.05
CA ILE A 85 1.10 -9.89 -14.04
C ILE A 85 1.44 -9.39 -15.46
N GLY A 86 1.63 -10.28 -16.42
CA GLY A 86 1.86 -9.94 -17.82
C GLY A 86 0.73 -9.15 -18.47
N ARG A 87 -0.48 -9.15 -17.89
CA ARG A 87 -1.60 -8.31 -18.33
C ARG A 87 -1.41 -6.84 -17.97
N LEU A 88 -0.49 -6.52 -17.07
CA LEU A 88 -0.15 -5.15 -16.67
C LEU A 88 0.89 -4.50 -17.61
N VAL A 89 1.42 -5.23 -18.58
CA VAL A 89 2.28 -4.62 -19.62
C VAL A 89 1.45 -3.67 -20.47
N ASN A 90 1.91 -2.41 -20.59
CA ASN A 90 1.30 -1.44 -21.50
C ASN A 90 1.43 -1.95 -22.95
N ARG A 91 0.32 -1.98 -23.68
CA ARG A 91 0.24 -2.43 -25.07
C ARG A 91 0.17 -1.26 -26.05
N GLY A 92 0.61 -0.08 -25.61
CA GLY A 92 0.61 1.15 -26.40
C GLY A 92 1.60 1.13 -27.57
N LYS A 93 2.00 2.30 -27.99
CA LYS A 93 2.76 2.55 -29.24
C LYS A 93 4.17 1.96 -29.27
N SER A 94 4.77 1.63 -28.13
CA SER A 94 6.19 1.23 -28.09
C SER A 94 6.46 -0.16 -28.66
N GLY A 95 5.44 -1.00 -28.86
CA GLY A 95 5.62 -2.39 -29.30
C GLY A 95 6.41 -3.25 -28.32
N SER A 96 6.76 -2.73 -27.14
CA SER A 96 7.50 -3.46 -26.13
C SER A 96 6.64 -4.56 -25.50
N ASN A 97 7.23 -5.74 -25.36
CA ASN A 97 6.62 -6.88 -24.71
C ASN A 97 6.99 -6.99 -23.21
N LYS A 98 7.76 -6.04 -22.70
CA LYS A 98 8.28 -6.05 -21.33
C LYS A 98 7.89 -4.79 -20.59
N ALA A 99 7.58 -4.94 -19.30
CA ALA A 99 7.45 -3.85 -18.36
C ALA A 99 8.58 -3.91 -17.33
N MET A 100 9.01 -2.75 -16.89
CA MET A 100 9.96 -2.58 -15.79
C MET A 100 9.38 -1.62 -14.77
N VAL A 101 9.45 -2.00 -13.49
CA VAL A 101 9.03 -1.17 -12.37
C VAL A 101 10.13 -1.15 -11.34
N SER A 102 10.41 0.01 -10.76
CA SER A 102 11.33 0.11 -9.63
C SER A 102 10.87 1.15 -8.62
N VAL A 103 11.18 0.86 -7.35
CA VAL A 103 10.96 1.74 -6.21
C VAL A 103 12.29 1.90 -5.49
N GLU A 104 12.65 3.13 -5.19
CA GLU A 104 13.91 3.51 -4.58
C GLU A 104 13.68 4.16 -3.22
N SER A 105 14.54 3.88 -2.27
CA SER A 105 14.75 4.61 -1.02
C SER A 105 16.16 5.20 -1.03
N ASP A 106 16.55 5.93 0.02
CA ASP A 106 17.91 6.46 0.14
C ASP A 106 18.97 5.35 0.21
N THR A 107 18.62 4.18 0.72
CA THR A 107 19.55 3.10 1.02
C THR A 107 19.37 1.84 0.17
N ALA A 108 18.19 1.67 -0.42
CA ALA A 108 17.83 0.47 -1.17
C ALA A 108 17.00 0.78 -2.42
N LYS A 109 16.95 -0.20 -3.29
CA LYS A 109 16.09 -0.20 -4.47
C LYS A 109 15.54 -1.60 -4.65
N ILE A 110 14.24 -1.69 -4.94
CA ILE A 110 13.61 -2.92 -5.43
C ILE A 110 13.09 -2.70 -6.84
N GLY A 111 13.16 -3.72 -7.67
CA GLY A 111 12.63 -3.65 -9.02
C GLY A 111 12.06 -4.98 -9.48
N MET A 112 11.20 -4.93 -10.47
CA MET A 112 10.70 -6.11 -11.15
C MET A 112 10.64 -5.90 -12.65
N THR A 113 10.89 -6.99 -13.39
CA THR A 113 10.78 -7.06 -14.84
C THR A 113 9.88 -8.22 -15.21
N PHE A 114 8.95 -8.00 -16.12
CA PHE A 114 8.06 -9.04 -16.62
C PHE A 114 7.62 -8.75 -18.05
N SER A 115 7.07 -9.76 -18.70
CA SER A 115 6.63 -9.65 -20.09
C SER A 115 5.14 -9.99 -20.22
N THR A 116 4.57 -9.72 -21.39
CA THR A 116 3.17 -10.11 -21.71
C THR A 116 2.92 -11.63 -21.58
N LYS A 117 3.97 -12.44 -21.56
CA LYS A 117 3.91 -13.89 -21.41
C LYS A 117 4.06 -14.37 -19.96
N THR A 118 4.45 -13.47 -19.04
CA THR A 118 4.63 -13.80 -17.63
C THR A 118 3.29 -14.18 -17.00
N ARG A 119 3.25 -15.38 -16.40
CA ARG A 119 2.05 -15.92 -15.78
C ARG A 119 2.04 -15.64 -14.29
N LYS A 120 0.85 -15.60 -13.69
CA LYS A 120 0.70 -15.30 -12.28
C LYS A 120 1.55 -14.07 -11.89
N TRP A 121 2.35 -14.19 -10.86
CA TRP A 121 3.30 -13.19 -10.35
C TRP A 121 4.77 -13.56 -10.58
N ASP A 122 5.07 -14.39 -11.59
CA ASP A 122 6.43 -14.92 -11.85
C ASP A 122 7.32 -13.86 -12.55
N ALA A 123 7.34 -12.64 -12.02
CA ALA A 123 8.25 -11.59 -12.50
C ALA A 123 9.65 -11.81 -11.94
N GLU A 124 10.65 -11.38 -12.71
CA GLU A 124 12.03 -11.30 -12.24
C GLU A 124 12.16 -10.12 -11.28
N ILE A 125 12.50 -10.39 -10.00
CA ILE A 125 12.65 -9.36 -8.97
C ILE A 125 14.13 -9.12 -8.72
N ASN A 126 14.53 -7.86 -8.64
CA ASN A 126 15.90 -7.44 -8.38
C ASN A 126 16.02 -6.84 -6.99
N SER A 127 17.06 -7.25 -6.25
CA SER A 127 17.46 -6.70 -4.94
C SER A 127 16.42 -6.87 -3.82
N GLU A 128 15.58 -7.89 -3.87
CA GLU A 128 14.53 -8.16 -2.87
C GLU A 128 15.13 -8.34 -1.47
N GLU A 129 16.12 -9.21 -1.29
CA GLU A 129 16.76 -9.44 0.01
C GLU A 129 17.36 -8.17 0.65
N LYS A 130 17.98 -7.31 -0.18
CA LYS A 130 18.53 -6.04 0.30
C LYS A 130 17.41 -5.10 0.71
N TRP A 131 16.31 -5.06 -0.05
CA TRP A 131 15.13 -4.26 0.25
C TRP A 131 14.50 -4.68 1.57
N GLU A 132 14.22 -5.96 1.74
CA GLU A 132 13.68 -6.53 2.96
C GLU A 132 14.52 -6.18 4.18
N LYS A 133 15.84 -6.40 4.10
CA LYS A 133 16.75 -6.11 5.21
C LYS A 133 16.76 -4.64 5.62
N GLN A 134 16.65 -3.71 4.66
CA GLN A 134 16.75 -2.27 4.95
C GLN A 134 15.42 -1.63 5.26
N MET A 135 14.33 -2.23 4.81
CA MET A 135 12.98 -1.69 4.95
C MET A 135 12.10 -2.52 5.91
N SER A 136 12.69 -3.43 6.69
CA SER A 136 11.97 -4.35 7.60
C SER A 136 11.09 -3.62 8.62
N ASP A 137 11.55 -2.47 9.11
CA ASP A 137 10.85 -1.70 10.14
C ASP A 137 9.80 -0.74 9.56
N LEU A 138 9.73 -0.66 8.23
CA LEU A 138 8.77 0.22 7.56
C LEU A 138 7.34 -0.25 7.79
N THR A 139 6.51 0.62 8.33
CA THR A 139 5.06 0.41 8.41
C THR A 139 4.36 1.23 7.35
N SER A 140 3.48 0.62 6.58
CA SER A 140 2.71 1.29 5.53
C SER A 140 1.24 0.91 5.62
N VAL A 141 0.38 1.89 5.35
CA VAL A 141 -1.07 1.71 5.28
C VAL A 141 -1.58 2.34 3.99
N PHE A 142 -2.38 1.61 3.24
CA PHE A 142 -3.13 2.16 2.11
C PHE A 142 -4.56 2.43 2.55
N ILE A 143 -5.01 3.68 2.41
CA ILE A 143 -6.40 4.05 2.70
C ILE A 143 -7.14 4.11 1.36
N PRO A 144 -8.06 3.16 1.08
CA PRO A 144 -8.84 3.15 -0.13
C PRO A 144 -9.78 4.36 -0.22
N ALA A 145 -10.13 4.78 -1.44
CA ALA A 145 -11.02 5.91 -1.65
C ALA A 145 -12.47 5.67 -1.18
N LYS A 146 -12.89 4.39 -1.14
CA LYS A 146 -14.23 4.02 -0.66
C LYS A 146 -14.14 3.57 0.79
N GLU A 147 -15.02 4.08 1.64
CA GLU A 147 -15.22 3.57 2.99
C GLU A 147 -15.69 2.11 2.93
N ILE A 148 -15.08 1.23 3.70
CA ILE A 148 -15.36 -0.20 3.70
C ILE A 148 -15.50 -0.80 5.10
N LEU A 149 -15.02 -0.12 6.13
CA LEU A 149 -15.03 -0.66 7.50
C LEU A 149 -16.43 -0.91 8.03
N SER A 150 -17.41 -0.13 7.57
CA SER A 150 -18.84 -0.35 7.89
C SER A 150 -19.35 -1.72 7.41
N ASN A 151 -18.74 -2.29 6.37
CA ASN A 151 -19.11 -3.57 5.78
C ASN A 151 -18.04 -4.66 5.97
N ALA A 152 -17.07 -4.42 6.85
CA ALA A 152 -15.89 -5.27 7.00
C ALA A 152 -16.19 -6.70 7.46
N TRP A 153 -17.29 -6.90 8.21
CA TRP A 153 -17.63 -8.15 8.87
C TRP A 153 -17.80 -9.38 7.94
N ASN A 154 -18.12 -9.14 6.66
CA ASN A 154 -18.32 -10.20 5.66
C ASN A 154 -17.43 -10.09 4.42
N LEU A 155 -16.64 -9.02 4.33
CA LEU A 155 -15.91 -8.73 3.10
C LEU A 155 -14.84 -9.77 2.80
N ASP A 156 -14.08 -10.21 3.80
CA ASP A 156 -13.03 -11.22 3.63
C ASP A 156 -13.60 -12.52 3.07
N ALA A 157 -14.72 -12.99 3.61
CA ALA A 157 -15.39 -14.18 3.11
C ALA A 157 -15.94 -13.97 1.68
N ALA A 158 -16.55 -12.81 1.40
CA ALA A 158 -17.12 -12.51 0.09
C ALA A 158 -16.06 -12.40 -1.00
N VAL A 159 -14.89 -11.82 -0.69
CA VAL A 159 -13.75 -11.72 -1.61
C VAL A 159 -13.14 -13.10 -1.86
N LYS A 160 -12.94 -13.91 -0.82
CA LYS A 160 -12.43 -15.30 -0.96
C LYS A 160 -13.35 -16.20 -1.76
N MET A 161 -14.66 -16.00 -1.65
CA MET A 161 -15.66 -16.71 -2.45
C MET A 161 -15.80 -16.19 -3.89
N GLY A 162 -15.10 -15.10 -4.25
CA GLY A 162 -15.20 -14.49 -5.58
C GLY A 162 -16.50 -13.71 -5.84
N ASN A 163 -17.31 -13.49 -4.82
CA ASN A 163 -18.61 -12.80 -4.94
C ASN A 163 -18.48 -11.27 -5.05
N VAL A 164 -17.33 -10.71 -4.67
CA VAL A 164 -17.08 -9.28 -4.67
C VAL A 164 -15.66 -9.00 -5.16
N GLU A 165 -15.51 -8.07 -6.09
CA GLU A 165 -14.22 -7.68 -6.65
C GLU A 165 -13.64 -6.46 -5.93
N PHE A 166 -13.04 -6.69 -4.75
CA PHE A 166 -12.17 -5.72 -4.10
C PHE A 166 -10.71 -6.12 -4.25
N ASP A 167 -9.84 -5.15 -4.46
CA ASP A 167 -8.41 -5.40 -4.46
C ASP A 167 -7.87 -5.51 -3.02
N ASP A 168 -6.62 -5.92 -2.91
CA ASP A 168 -5.98 -6.22 -1.63
C ASP A 168 -5.88 -5.02 -0.67
N THR A 169 -5.97 -3.77 -1.17
CA THR A 169 -5.95 -2.58 -0.31
C THR A 169 -7.12 -2.56 0.68
N TYR A 170 -8.27 -3.10 0.28
CA TYR A 170 -9.46 -3.18 1.14
C TYR A 170 -9.33 -4.29 2.19
N LEU A 171 -8.73 -5.42 1.85
CA LEU A 171 -8.46 -6.50 2.80
C LEU A 171 -7.41 -6.08 3.83
N ASP A 172 -6.35 -5.44 3.37
CA ASP A 172 -5.26 -4.96 4.21
C ASP A 172 -5.74 -3.94 5.25
N ILE A 173 -6.56 -2.95 4.86
CA ILE A 173 -7.06 -1.95 5.81
C ILE A 173 -8.03 -2.57 6.83
N ILE A 174 -8.84 -3.56 6.44
CA ILE A 174 -9.70 -4.29 7.36
C ILE A 174 -8.87 -5.12 8.33
N ALA A 175 -7.85 -5.83 7.82
CA ALA A 175 -6.94 -6.60 8.66
C ALA A 175 -6.21 -5.71 9.66
N ALA A 176 -5.64 -4.59 9.18
CA ALA A 176 -4.97 -3.61 10.04
C ALA A 176 -5.90 -3.02 11.11
N ALA A 177 -7.17 -2.75 10.76
CA ALA A 177 -8.15 -2.20 11.69
C ALA A 177 -8.64 -3.22 12.75
N LYS A 178 -8.49 -4.53 12.48
CA LYS A 178 -8.86 -5.62 13.41
C LYS A 178 -7.72 -6.00 14.36
N ILE A 179 -6.50 -5.54 14.13
CA ILE A 179 -5.38 -5.81 15.04
C ILE A 179 -5.68 -5.16 16.37
N ASP A 180 -5.76 -5.97 17.42
CA ASP A 180 -5.93 -5.49 18.80
C ASP A 180 -4.79 -4.54 19.16
N ILE A 181 -5.17 -3.35 19.56
CA ILE A 181 -4.22 -2.38 20.08
C ILE A 181 -3.64 -2.98 21.36
N SER A 182 -2.32 -3.20 21.39
CA SER A 182 -1.62 -3.74 22.55
C SER A 182 -2.11 -3.06 23.84
N ARG A 183 -2.37 -3.83 24.89
CA ARG A 183 -2.86 -3.37 26.21
C ARG A 183 -1.83 -2.54 26.99
N GLY A 184 -0.93 -1.82 26.29
CA GLY A 184 0.06 -0.92 26.90
C GLY A 184 -0.52 0.45 27.23
N VAL A 185 0.17 1.19 28.09
CA VAL A 185 -0.16 2.60 28.35
C VAL A 185 0.10 3.39 27.07
N ASP A 186 -0.93 4.04 26.53
CA ASP A 186 -0.79 4.89 25.35
C ASP A 186 0.22 6.01 25.61
N SER A 187 1.15 6.21 24.68
CA SER A 187 2.05 7.36 24.73
C SER A 187 1.26 8.66 24.72
N THR A 188 1.81 9.71 25.32
CA THR A 188 1.16 11.04 25.34
C THR A 188 0.84 11.55 23.94
N VAL A 189 1.71 11.24 22.98
CA VAL A 189 1.56 11.63 21.56
C VAL A 189 0.36 10.89 20.94
N ARG A 190 0.27 9.59 21.16
CA ARG A 190 -0.85 8.78 20.65
C ARG A 190 -2.18 9.23 21.21
N LYS A 191 -2.26 9.53 22.52
CA LYS A 191 -3.47 10.07 23.14
C LYS A 191 -3.92 11.36 22.46
N LYS A 192 -2.98 12.30 22.22
CA LYS A 192 -3.28 13.56 21.54
C LYS A 192 -3.87 13.34 20.14
N TYR A 193 -3.31 12.41 19.36
CA TYR A 193 -3.86 12.09 18.03
C TYR A 193 -5.24 11.42 18.11
N LEU A 194 -5.42 10.49 19.02
CA LEU A 194 -6.72 9.85 19.24
C LEU A 194 -7.79 10.87 19.65
N ASP A 195 -7.47 11.83 20.50
CA ASP A 195 -8.38 12.90 20.91
C ASP A 195 -8.77 13.80 19.73
N ILE A 196 -7.81 14.12 18.84
CA ILE A 196 -8.08 14.90 17.63
C ILE A 196 -8.99 14.10 16.69
N LEU A 197 -8.68 12.82 16.44
CA LEU A 197 -9.47 11.96 15.57
C LEU A 197 -10.89 11.77 16.12
N GLN A 198 -11.06 11.60 17.43
CA GLN A 198 -12.37 11.49 18.06
C GLN A 198 -13.20 12.77 17.91
N LYS A 199 -12.57 13.94 17.99
CA LYS A 199 -13.24 15.22 17.73
C LYS A 199 -13.68 15.35 16.27
N ILE A 200 -12.83 14.95 15.32
CA ILE A 200 -13.15 15.00 13.90
C ILE A 200 -14.28 14.03 13.54
N SER A 201 -14.25 12.81 14.06
CA SER A 201 -15.26 11.78 13.82
C SER A 201 -16.53 11.93 14.66
N ASN A 202 -16.54 12.89 15.61
CA ASN A 202 -17.60 13.07 16.60
C ASN A 202 -17.91 11.80 17.39
N GLY A 203 -16.88 11.01 17.70
CA GLY A 203 -17.03 9.79 18.47
C GLY A 203 -15.81 8.89 18.44
N LYS A 204 -15.91 7.77 19.14
CA LYS A 204 -14.86 6.75 19.23
C LYS A 204 -15.23 5.53 18.40
N VAL A 205 -14.34 5.12 17.48
CA VAL A 205 -14.50 3.85 16.76
C VAL A 205 -14.19 2.68 17.68
N THR A 206 -15.06 1.71 17.71
CA THR A 206 -14.91 0.47 18.50
C THR A 206 -15.21 -0.73 17.64
N LEU A 207 -14.51 -1.85 17.87
CA LEU A 207 -14.76 -3.13 17.23
C LEU A 207 -15.53 -4.03 18.20
N HIS A 208 -16.64 -4.61 17.73
CA HIS A 208 -17.42 -5.61 18.47
C HIS A 208 -17.96 -6.67 17.50
N GLU A 209 -17.68 -7.93 17.75
CA GLU A 209 -18.10 -9.06 16.90
C GLU A 209 -17.79 -8.84 15.40
N ASP A 210 -16.55 -8.46 15.10
CA ASP A 210 -16.07 -8.17 13.73
C ASP A 210 -16.72 -6.96 13.02
N ARG A 211 -17.51 -6.15 13.74
CA ARG A 211 -18.15 -4.94 13.22
C ARG A 211 -17.58 -3.68 13.87
N PHE A 212 -17.38 -2.67 13.05
CA PHE A 212 -16.94 -1.36 13.51
C PHE A 212 -18.14 -0.48 13.85
N TYR A 213 -18.11 0.13 15.02
CA TYR A 213 -19.14 1.03 15.52
C TYR A 213 -18.52 2.38 15.87
N LEU A 214 -19.23 3.45 15.56
CA LEU A 214 -18.92 4.77 16.06
C LEU A 214 -19.77 5.02 17.32
N LYS A 215 -19.13 5.08 18.49
CA LYS A 215 -19.78 5.52 19.72
C LYS A 215 -19.70 7.04 19.79
N PRO A 216 -20.84 7.77 19.79
CA PRO A 216 -20.82 9.22 19.92
C PRO A 216 -20.07 9.64 21.17
N GLY A 217 -19.34 10.75 21.08
CA GLY A 217 -18.76 11.40 22.25
C GLY A 217 -19.88 11.93 23.15
N THR A 218 -19.81 11.66 24.45
CA THR A 218 -20.67 12.27 25.47
C THR A 218 -20.19 13.66 25.80
#